data_0c473e053b21ed911ff37a6cd12c85b6
#
_entry.id   0c473e053b21ed911ff37a6cd12c85b6
#
_cell.length_a   1.000
_cell.length_b   1.000
_cell.length_c   1.000
_cell.angle_alpha   90.00
_cell.angle_beta   90.00
_cell.angle_gamma   90.00
#
_symmetry.space_group_name_H-M   'P 1'
#
loop_
_entity.id
_entity.type
_entity.pdbx_description
1 polymer ?
#
loop_
_entity_poly.entity_id
_entity_poly.type
_entity_poly.pdbx_seq_one_letter_code
_entity_poly.pdbx_strand_id
1 'polypeptide(L)'
;MALTSVRSNKMRSLLTMLGIIIGIAAVIAIETVGNSMTGSVMDSMSGMGASNISVTVTQKNSSDTSGTSQGVQLRRFMDSKPSDADLITDAMINDFTAAFPTQVHHIELTQQVGSGTTAKYGDPTTTITATVSGINHAALVARNDDSQILYGRWLDDDRDAGRKVACVSEKFVEQAIGGSAQDAIGKAVTLTINQNLYTFYIQGVYKYTEDSYSSMYGGSDDDSIQTDFYIPLDVAKAIAGAGAGYQSITVVANGGAVNVTDFVNTVGDFFASYYTRNDSWTVSASSLASLL
;
A
#
# COMPACT_ATOMS: atom_id res chain seq x y z
N MET A 1 -68.26 -2.87 10.60
CA MET A 1 -68.04 -3.76 11.76
C MET A 1 -66.61 -3.78 12.31
N ALA A 2 -65.53 -3.78 11.52
CA ALA A 2 -64.17 -3.81 12.05
C ALA A 2 -63.83 -2.57 12.89
N LEU A 3 -64.20 -1.37 12.46
CA LEU A 3 -63.88 -0.09 13.17
C LEU A 3 -64.56 0.04 14.52
N THR A 4 -65.76 -0.55 14.66
CA THR A 4 -66.55 -0.54 15.94
C THR A 4 -65.93 -1.50 16.95
N SER A 5 -65.41 -2.65 16.51
CA SER A 5 -64.68 -3.62 17.36
C SER A 5 -63.40 -3.09 17.92
N VAL A 6 -62.64 -2.32 17.11
CA VAL A 6 -61.39 -1.64 17.54
C VAL A 6 -61.70 -0.55 18.58
N ARG A 7 -62.79 0.15 18.41
CA ARG A 7 -63.25 1.23 19.31
C ARG A 7 -63.70 0.76 20.68
N SER A 8 -64.28 -0.48 20.76
CA SER A 8 -64.71 -1.10 22.02
C SER A 8 -63.55 -1.71 22.84
N ASN A 9 -62.47 -2.09 22.22
CA ASN A 9 -61.27 -2.69 22.88
C ASN A 9 -60.01 -1.89 22.67
N LYS A 10 -60.08 -0.57 22.88
CA LYS A 10 -58.96 0.39 22.62
C LYS A 10 -57.63 -0.03 23.25
N MET A 11 -57.67 -0.51 24.51
CA MET A 11 -56.45 -0.89 25.24
C MET A 11 -55.73 -2.11 24.62
N ARG A 12 -56.49 -3.09 24.16
CA ARG A 12 -55.94 -4.30 23.52
C ARG A 12 -55.32 -3.96 22.15
N SER A 13 -56.03 -3.16 21.34
CA SER A 13 -55.53 -2.71 20.04
C SER A 13 -54.29 -1.82 20.17
N LEU A 14 -54.27 -0.94 21.18
CA LEU A 14 -53.14 -0.08 21.44
C LEU A 14 -51.91 -0.86 21.90
N LEU A 15 -52.08 -1.86 22.79
CA LEU A 15 -50.99 -2.73 23.23
C LEU A 15 -50.41 -3.59 22.10
N THR A 16 -51.27 -4.12 21.21
CA THR A 16 -50.78 -4.91 20.06
C THR A 16 -50.07 -4.04 19.05
N MET A 17 -50.59 -2.84 18.73
CA MET A 17 -49.89 -1.89 17.85
C MET A 17 -48.56 -1.43 18.44
N LEU A 18 -48.54 -1.15 19.75
CA LEU A 18 -47.31 -0.76 20.43
C LEU A 18 -46.24 -1.86 20.35
N GLY A 19 -46.63 -3.12 20.56
CA GLY A 19 -45.72 -4.27 20.42
C GLY A 19 -45.14 -4.41 19.01
N ILE A 20 -45.94 -4.19 17.97
CA ILE A 20 -45.48 -4.24 16.58
C ILE A 20 -44.52 -3.08 16.27
N ILE A 21 -44.87 -1.86 16.72
CA ILE A 21 -44.04 -0.67 16.52
C ILE A 21 -42.66 -0.85 17.19
N ILE A 22 -42.64 -1.33 18.44
CA ILE A 22 -41.39 -1.59 19.15
C ILE A 22 -40.58 -2.68 18.44
N GLY A 23 -41.22 -3.75 17.98
CA GLY A 23 -40.55 -4.82 17.23
C GLY A 23 -39.89 -4.33 15.95
N ILE A 24 -40.60 -3.56 15.13
CA ILE A 24 -40.07 -2.98 13.89
C ILE A 24 -38.98 -1.96 14.19
N ALA A 25 -39.18 -1.08 15.17
CA ALA A 25 -38.18 -0.08 15.57
C ALA A 25 -36.88 -0.73 16.06
N ALA A 26 -36.97 -1.83 16.81
CA ALA A 26 -35.82 -2.57 17.28
C ALA A 26 -35.02 -3.19 16.11
N VAL A 27 -35.67 -3.77 15.11
CA VAL A 27 -35.02 -4.34 13.94
C VAL A 27 -34.32 -3.24 13.14
N ILE A 28 -35.00 -2.13 12.86
CA ILE A 28 -34.40 -0.99 12.14
C ILE A 28 -33.21 -0.43 12.91
N ALA A 29 -33.31 -0.30 14.23
CA ALA A 29 -32.20 0.20 15.05
C ALA A 29 -30.98 -0.72 14.99
N ILE A 30 -31.17 -2.04 15.08
CA ILE A 30 -30.08 -3.02 14.98
C ILE A 30 -29.44 -2.97 13.61
N GLU A 31 -30.21 -2.91 12.53
CA GLU A 31 -29.72 -2.83 11.16
C GLU A 31 -28.94 -1.51 10.93
N THR A 32 -29.46 -0.39 11.41
CA THR A 32 -28.82 0.92 11.31
C THR A 32 -27.51 0.97 12.08
N VAL A 33 -27.48 0.46 13.31
CA VAL A 33 -26.26 0.40 14.13
C VAL A 33 -25.23 -0.54 13.50
N GLY A 34 -25.66 -1.71 13.02
CA GLY A 34 -24.79 -2.67 12.34
C GLY A 34 -24.13 -2.06 11.10
N ASN A 35 -24.89 -1.42 10.24
CA ASN A 35 -24.36 -0.77 9.03
C ASN A 35 -23.45 0.42 9.36
N SER A 36 -23.81 1.23 10.37
CA SER A 36 -22.96 2.35 10.81
C SER A 36 -21.66 1.88 11.42
N MET A 37 -21.69 0.80 12.20
CA MET A 37 -20.48 0.23 12.81
C MET A 37 -19.55 -0.36 11.76
N THR A 38 -20.09 -1.09 10.77
CA THR A 38 -19.34 -1.61 9.64
C THR A 38 -18.73 -0.47 8.82
N GLY A 39 -19.50 0.59 8.54
CA GLY A 39 -18.99 1.78 7.85
C GLY A 39 -17.84 2.45 8.61
N SER A 40 -18.00 2.69 9.92
CA SER A 40 -16.94 3.32 10.73
C SER A 40 -15.68 2.46 10.84
N VAL A 41 -15.81 1.14 10.91
CA VAL A 41 -14.67 0.21 10.88
C VAL A 41 -13.99 0.26 9.52
N MET A 42 -14.77 0.22 8.42
CA MET A 42 -14.21 0.34 7.06
C MET A 42 -13.51 1.68 6.85
N ASP A 43 -14.07 2.80 7.29
CA ASP A 43 -13.44 4.11 7.20
C ASP A 43 -12.13 4.18 8.00
N SER A 44 -12.12 3.62 9.22
CA SER A 44 -10.91 3.52 10.04
C SER A 44 -9.85 2.62 9.40
N MET A 45 -10.28 1.55 8.74
CA MET A 45 -9.39 0.60 8.06
C MET A 45 -8.97 1.07 6.67
N SER A 46 -9.70 1.98 6.02
CA SER A 46 -9.30 2.53 4.71
C SER A 46 -7.99 3.31 4.83
N GLY A 47 -7.83 4.07 5.92
CA GLY A 47 -6.56 4.71 6.26
C GLY A 47 -5.41 3.71 6.56
N MET A 48 -5.73 2.47 6.90
CA MET A 48 -4.77 1.37 7.10
C MET A 48 -4.59 0.47 5.86
N GLY A 49 -5.13 0.87 4.71
CA GLY A 49 -5.00 0.11 3.46
C GLY A 49 -5.98 -1.06 3.30
N ALA A 50 -7.17 -1.00 3.92
CA ALA A 50 -8.20 -2.03 3.75
C ALA A 50 -8.66 -2.20 2.30
N SER A 51 -8.52 -1.16 1.47
CA SER A 51 -8.81 -1.20 0.03
C SER A 51 -7.64 -1.74 -0.81
N ASN A 52 -6.50 -2.02 -0.17
CA ASN A 52 -5.29 -2.43 -0.85
C ASN A 52 -5.29 -3.95 -1.07
N ILE A 53 -5.12 -4.34 -2.31
CA ILE A 53 -4.97 -5.72 -2.74
C ILE A 53 -3.52 -5.91 -3.18
N SER A 54 -2.76 -6.66 -2.40
CA SER A 54 -1.38 -7.02 -2.76
C SER A 54 -1.41 -8.17 -3.75
N VAL A 55 -0.81 -7.96 -4.90
CA VAL A 55 -0.67 -8.95 -5.98
C VAL A 55 0.80 -9.31 -6.08
N THR A 56 1.15 -10.55 -5.80
CA THR A 56 2.54 -10.98 -5.68
C THR A 56 2.79 -12.24 -6.49
N VAL A 57 3.92 -12.25 -7.20
CA VAL A 57 4.41 -13.45 -7.90
C VAL A 57 4.92 -14.43 -6.86
N THR A 58 4.32 -15.62 -6.82
CA THR A 58 4.62 -16.68 -5.87
C THR A 58 4.97 -17.97 -6.60
N GLN A 59 5.81 -18.79 -5.99
CA GLN A 59 6.13 -20.09 -6.55
C GLN A 59 4.93 -21.04 -6.41
N LYS A 60 4.61 -21.78 -7.46
CA LYS A 60 3.62 -22.85 -7.42
C LYS A 60 4.12 -23.92 -6.45
N ASN A 61 3.37 -24.20 -5.39
CA ASN A 61 3.65 -25.31 -4.51
C ASN A 61 3.48 -26.61 -5.30
N SER A 62 4.57 -27.30 -5.55
CA SER A 62 4.52 -28.70 -6.01
C SER A 62 4.06 -29.57 -4.83
N SER A 63 2.77 -29.55 -4.54
CA SER A 63 2.13 -30.39 -3.52
C SER A 63 1.87 -31.82 -4.01
N ASP A 64 2.62 -32.32 -4.98
CA ASP A 64 2.59 -33.72 -5.41
C ASP A 64 3.99 -34.32 -5.44
N THR A 65 4.51 -34.60 -4.24
CA THR A 65 5.45 -35.71 -4.10
C THR A 65 5.38 -36.23 -2.66
N SER A 66 4.44 -37.16 -2.44
CA SER A 66 4.56 -38.14 -1.38
C SER A 66 5.84 -38.96 -1.64
N GLY A 67 6.90 -38.68 -0.91
CA GLY A 67 8.08 -39.54 -1.01
C GLY A 67 9.37 -38.84 -0.58
N THR A 68 9.70 -39.06 0.70
CA THR A 68 11.09 -39.18 1.17
C THR A 68 12.15 -38.24 0.62
N SER A 69 12.36 -37.12 1.27
CA SER A 69 13.69 -36.51 1.47
C SER A 69 13.59 -35.11 2.04
N GLN A 70 13.61 -35.00 3.36
CA GLN A 70 13.65 -33.70 4.07
C GLN A 70 14.87 -32.82 3.72
N GLY A 71 15.89 -33.38 3.08
CA GLY A 71 17.11 -32.66 2.72
C GLY A 71 17.07 -31.89 1.41
N VAL A 72 16.16 -32.22 0.48
CA VAL A 72 16.11 -31.61 -0.86
C VAL A 72 15.14 -30.41 -0.90
N GLN A 73 14.14 -30.40 -0.03
CA GLN A 73 13.16 -29.26 0.02
C GLN A 73 13.77 -27.97 0.55
N LEU A 74 14.69 -28.03 1.52
CA LEU A 74 15.34 -26.82 2.06
C LEU A 74 16.18 -26.07 1.02
N ARG A 75 16.77 -26.76 0.07
CA ARG A 75 17.56 -26.14 -1.01
C ARG A 75 16.71 -25.47 -2.08
N ARG A 76 15.48 -25.92 -2.33
CA ARG A 76 14.56 -25.29 -3.29
C ARG A 76 13.93 -24.00 -2.76
N PHE A 77 13.76 -23.87 -1.45
CA PHE A 77 13.23 -22.65 -0.83
C PHE A 77 14.23 -21.49 -0.75
N MET A 78 15.52 -21.74 -0.94
CA MET A 78 16.55 -20.72 -0.73
C MET A 78 17.03 -20.01 -2.01
N ASP A 79 16.64 -20.45 -3.24
CA ASP A 79 17.39 -19.98 -4.42
C ASP A 79 16.58 -19.65 -5.68
N SER A 80 15.27 -19.68 -5.66
CA SER A 80 14.52 -19.34 -6.87
C SER A 80 13.86 -17.96 -6.77
N LYS A 81 14.58 -16.94 -7.19
CA LYS A 81 13.98 -15.66 -7.54
C LYS A 81 13.27 -15.81 -8.89
N PRO A 82 12.09 -15.19 -9.09
CA PRO A 82 11.46 -15.15 -10.38
C PRO A 82 12.40 -14.50 -11.42
N SER A 83 12.45 -15.07 -12.61
CA SER A 83 13.16 -14.44 -13.73
C SER A 83 12.38 -13.23 -14.25
N ASP A 84 13.01 -12.38 -15.05
CA ASP A 84 12.34 -11.22 -15.64
C ASP A 84 11.08 -11.60 -16.44
N ALA A 85 11.06 -12.79 -17.03
CA ALA A 85 9.92 -13.33 -17.77
C ALA A 85 8.75 -13.76 -16.86
N ASP A 86 9.00 -13.96 -15.57
CA ASP A 86 8.01 -14.39 -14.59
C ASP A 86 7.40 -13.19 -13.82
N LEU A 87 7.90 -11.98 -14.05
CA LEU A 87 7.43 -10.78 -13.36
C LEU A 87 6.13 -10.24 -13.97
N ILE A 88 5.37 -9.52 -13.15
CA ILE A 88 4.20 -8.77 -13.62
C ILE A 88 4.69 -7.63 -14.51
N THR A 89 4.22 -7.56 -15.73
CA THR A 89 4.64 -6.55 -16.71
C THR A 89 3.71 -5.35 -16.74
N ASP A 90 4.21 -4.20 -17.25
CA ASP A 90 3.38 -3.02 -17.47
C ASP A 90 2.20 -3.30 -18.42
N ALA A 91 2.38 -4.22 -19.38
CA ALA A 91 1.30 -4.65 -20.28
C ALA A 91 0.15 -5.33 -19.51
N MET A 92 0.46 -6.25 -18.58
CA MET A 92 -0.54 -6.89 -17.72
C MET A 92 -1.28 -5.87 -16.84
N ILE A 93 -0.56 -4.87 -16.33
CA ILE A 93 -1.12 -3.80 -15.50
C ILE A 93 -2.08 -2.93 -16.33
N ASN A 94 -1.68 -2.55 -17.54
CA ASN A 94 -2.52 -1.78 -18.45
C ASN A 94 -3.77 -2.54 -18.87
N ASP A 95 -3.64 -3.83 -19.21
CA ASP A 95 -4.77 -4.68 -19.57
C ASP A 95 -5.75 -4.81 -18.39
N PHE A 96 -5.22 -4.96 -17.16
CA PHE A 96 -6.04 -5.01 -15.96
C PHE A 96 -6.79 -3.70 -15.72
N THR A 97 -6.11 -2.57 -15.82
CA THR A 97 -6.72 -1.24 -15.62
C THR A 97 -7.79 -0.97 -16.69
N ALA A 98 -7.57 -1.41 -17.92
CA ALA A 98 -8.53 -1.29 -19.00
C ALA A 98 -9.76 -2.20 -18.79
N ALA A 99 -9.58 -3.39 -18.21
CA ALA A 99 -10.67 -4.32 -17.91
C ALA A 99 -11.55 -3.86 -16.73
N PHE A 100 -10.98 -3.15 -15.75
CA PHE A 100 -11.66 -2.77 -14.51
C PHE A 100 -11.60 -1.24 -14.22
N PRO A 101 -11.97 -0.36 -15.13
CA PRO A 101 -11.73 1.09 -15.04
C PRO A 101 -12.50 1.80 -13.91
N THR A 102 -13.63 1.22 -13.46
CA THR A 102 -14.46 1.80 -12.37
C THR A 102 -14.19 1.17 -11.01
N GLN A 103 -13.60 -0.01 -11.00
CA GLN A 103 -13.36 -0.82 -9.79
C GLN A 103 -11.98 -0.56 -9.19
N VAL A 104 -11.02 -0.16 -10.03
CA VAL A 104 -9.66 0.21 -9.64
C VAL A 104 -9.59 1.72 -9.45
N HIS A 105 -9.14 2.16 -8.28
CA HIS A 105 -8.85 3.57 -8.03
C HIS A 105 -7.51 3.94 -8.63
N HIS A 106 -6.43 3.22 -8.26
CA HIS A 106 -5.09 3.35 -8.81
C HIS A 106 -4.26 2.10 -8.53
N ILE A 107 -3.08 2.03 -9.11
CA ILE A 107 -2.11 0.96 -8.85
C ILE A 107 -0.84 1.57 -8.28
N GLU A 108 -0.42 1.05 -7.14
CA GLU A 108 0.81 1.44 -6.49
C GLU A 108 1.94 0.50 -6.91
N LEU A 109 3.00 1.09 -7.42
CA LEU A 109 4.21 0.41 -7.83
C LEU A 109 5.36 0.89 -6.94
N THR A 110 6.00 -0.05 -6.26
CA THR A 110 7.11 0.26 -5.39
C THR A 110 8.26 -0.71 -5.62
N GLN A 111 9.48 -0.18 -5.60
CA GLN A 111 10.71 -0.95 -5.63
C GLN A 111 11.58 -0.56 -4.44
N GLN A 112 11.69 -1.45 -3.48
CA GLN A 112 12.62 -1.26 -2.38
C GLN A 112 14.06 -1.38 -2.88
N VAL A 113 14.90 -0.42 -2.53
CA VAL A 113 16.33 -0.41 -2.84
C VAL A 113 17.14 -0.83 -1.61
N GLY A 114 16.69 -0.44 -0.43
CA GLY A 114 17.32 -0.73 0.85
C GLY A 114 17.65 0.52 1.65
N SER A 115 18.51 0.38 2.65
CA SER A 115 18.98 1.51 3.44
C SER A 115 20.09 2.26 2.72
N GLY A 116 19.94 3.57 2.63
CA GLY A 116 20.98 4.50 2.16
C GLY A 116 21.52 5.32 3.32
N THR A 117 22.84 5.48 3.38
CA THR A 117 23.50 6.28 4.41
C THR A 117 24.16 7.50 3.81
N THR A 118 24.07 8.63 4.51
CA THR A 118 24.75 9.88 4.13
C THR A 118 25.40 10.51 5.36
N ALA A 119 26.50 11.24 5.14
CA ALA A 119 27.10 12.04 6.19
C ALA A 119 26.27 13.30 6.44
N LYS A 120 26.14 13.71 7.71
CA LYS A 120 25.50 14.97 8.09
C LYS A 120 26.31 16.15 7.57
N TYR A 121 25.64 17.13 6.99
CA TYR A 121 26.31 18.33 6.51
C TYR A 121 26.97 19.11 7.66
N GLY A 122 28.24 19.42 7.52
CA GLY A 122 29.03 20.07 8.57
C GLY A 122 29.60 19.14 9.65
N ASP A 123 29.16 17.87 9.68
CA ASP A 123 29.70 16.86 10.58
C ASP A 123 29.81 15.50 9.87
N PRO A 124 30.95 15.25 9.20
CA PRO A 124 31.14 14.03 8.42
C PRO A 124 31.29 12.76 9.29
N THR A 125 31.37 12.90 10.59
CA THR A 125 31.46 11.76 11.53
C THR A 125 30.09 11.19 11.89
N THR A 126 29.04 12.01 11.78
CA THR A 126 27.64 11.58 12.00
C THR A 126 27.03 11.05 10.70
N THR A 127 26.52 9.82 10.76
CA THR A 127 25.88 9.17 9.63
C THR A 127 24.37 9.11 9.81
N ILE A 128 23.62 9.61 8.82
CA ILE A 128 22.17 9.55 8.77
C ILE A 128 21.74 8.43 7.82
N THR A 129 20.76 7.67 8.23
CA THR A 129 20.23 6.55 7.44
C THR A 129 18.80 6.86 6.97
N ALA A 130 18.51 6.56 5.72
CA ALA A 130 17.17 6.66 5.15
C ALA A 130 16.78 5.37 4.43
N THR A 131 15.51 5.04 4.41
CA THR A 131 14.96 3.95 3.58
C THR A 131 14.78 4.46 2.16
N VAL A 132 15.50 3.88 1.21
CA VAL A 132 15.43 4.29 -0.21
C VAL A 132 14.44 3.41 -0.93
N SER A 133 13.42 4.03 -1.52
CA SER A 133 12.36 3.35 -2.25
C SER A 133 12.06 4.06 -3.57
N GLY A 134 12.00 3.30 -4.64
CA GLY A 134 11.39 3.75 -5.89
C GLY A 134 9.88 3.61 -5.80
N ILE A 135 9.18 4.62 -6.27
CA ILE A 135 7.73 4.69 -6.12
C ILE A 135 7.13 5.44 -7.31
N ASN A 136 5.96 5.00 -7.78
CA ASN A 136 5.22 5.74 -8.79
C ASN A 136 4.42 6.90 -8.16
N HIS A 137 4.03 7.85 -8.99
CA HIS A 137 3.31 9.05 -8.55
C HIS A 137 2.03 8.72 -7.78
N ALA A 138 1.24 7.76 -8.27
CA ALA A 138 -0.02 7.36 -7.64
C ALA A 138 0.17 6.86 -6.20
N ALA A 139 1.19 6.03 -5.97
CA ALA A 139 1.51 5.53 -4.62
C ALA A 139 2.06 6.63 -3.71
N LEU A 140 2.82 7.59 -4.25
CA LEU A 140 3.34 8.72 -3.52
C LEU A 140 2.22 9.61 -2.98
N VAL A 141 1.27 9.98 -3.84
CA VAL A 141 0.10 10.80 -3.47
C VAL A 141 -0.77 10.06 -2.46
N ALA A 142 -1.05 8.77 -2.68
CA ALA A 142 -1.87 7.97 -1.78
C ALA A 142 -1.28 7.85 -0.36
N ARG A 143 0.05 7.73 -0.24
CA ARG A 143 0.71 7.59 1.06
C ARG A 143 0.82 8.91 1.82
N ASN A 144 1.05 9.99 1.08
CA ASN A 144 1.46 11.25 1.70
C ASN A 144 0.44 12.38 1.54
N ASP A 145 -0.69 12.17 0.91
CA ASP A 145 -1.65 13.21 0.55
C ASP A 145 -0.99 14.44 -0.11
N ASP A 146 -1.54 14.96 -1.21
CA ASP A 146 -0.99 16.11 -1.96
C ASP A 146 -0.80 17.37 -1.09
N SER A 147 -1.59 17.48 -0.03
CA SER A 147 -1.51 18.58 0.92
C SER A 147 -0.26 18.55 1.82
N GLN A 148 0.48 17.46 1.84
CA GLN A 148 1.63 17.28 2.74
C GLN A 148 2.98 17.65 2.12
N ILE A 149 3.03 18.03 0.84
CA ILE A 149 4.27 18.59 0.30
C ILE A 149 4.47 20.02 0.83
N LEU A 150 5.59 20.23 1.47
CA LEU A 150 5.92 21.52 2.06
C LEU A 150 6.57 22.46 1.04
N TYR A 151 7.52 21.93 0.26
CA TYR A 151 8.26 22.69 -0.76
C TYR A 151 8.57 21.78 -1.95
N GLY A 152 8.60 22.40 -3.13
CA GLY A 152 8.88 21.68 -4.37
C GLY A 152 7.65 20.96 -4.93
N ARG A 153 7.84 19.77 -5.45
CA ARG A 153 6.78 18.95 -6.02
C ARG A 153 7.06 17.46 -5.82
N TRP A 154 6.03 16.64 -5.89
CA TRP A 154 6.16 15.19 -5.95
C TRP A 154 6.87 14.73 -7.23
N LEU A 155 7.40 13.51 -7.19
CA LEU A 155 7.92 12.82 -8.38
C LEU A 155 6.78 12.59 -9.37
N ASP A 156 7.10 12.69 -10.65
CA ASP A 156 6.19 12.45 -11.77
C ASP A 156 6.80 11.35 -12.64
N ASP A 157 6.00 10.34 -12.96
CA ASP A 157 6.48 9.12 -13.60
C ASP A 157 7.10 9.37 -14.97
N ASP A 158 6.54 10.30 -15.76
CA ASP A 158 7.04 10.63 -17.09
C ASP A 158 8.17 11.66 -17.07
N ARG A 159 7.97 12.72 -16.28
CA ARG A 159 8.90 13.87 -16.25
C ARG A 159 10.23 13.54 -15.58
N ASP A 160 10.18 12.69 -14.56
CA ASP A 160 11.35 12.39 -13.74
C ASP A 160 11.99 11.03 -14.08
N ALA A 161 11.48 10.33 -15.09
CA ALA A 161 12.06 9.09 -15.58
C ALA A 161 13.56 9.24 -15.89
N GLY A 162 14.39 8.35 -15.36
CA GLY A 162 15.83 8.34 -15.50
C GLY A 162 16.59 9.45 -14.77
N ARG A 163 15.89 10.36 -14.10
CA ARG A 163 16.51 11.49 -13.41
C ARG A 163 16.90 11.13 -11.98
N LYS A 164 18.06 11.59 -11.56
CA LYS A 164 18.56 11.43 -10.18
C LYS A 164 17.97 12.51 -9.27
N VAL A 165 16.67 12.48 -9.07
CA VAL A 165 15.93 13.39 -8.19
C VAL A 165 15.28 12.61 -7.06
N ALA A 166 14.95 13.29 -5.96
CA ALA A 166 14.36 12.66 -4.80
C ALA A 166 13.36 13.56 -4.09
N CYS A 167 12.36 12.94 -3.45
CA CYS A 167 11.51 13.55 -2.43
C CYS A 167 11.91 13.01 -1.05
N VAL A 168 12.09 13.91 -0.10
CA VAL A 168 12.56 13.59 1.25
C VAL A 168 11.65 14.22 2.30
N SER A 169 11.64 13.66 3.50
CA SER A 169 10.91 14.26 4.61
C SER A 169 11.60 15.52 5.16
N GLU A 170 10.83 16.40 5.80
CA GLU A 170 11.41 17.53 6.54
C GLU A 170 12.39 17.04 7.63
N LYS A 171 12.10 15.90 8.25
CA LYS A 171 12.95 15.31 9.28
C LYS A 171 14.32 14.89 8.73
N PHE A 172 14.35 14.31 7.53
CA PHE A 172 15.60 14.00 6.83
C PHE A 172 16.40 15.29 6.56
N VAL A 173 15.72 16.36 6.15
CA VAL A 173 16.39 17.65 5.91
C VAL A 173 17.03 18.20 7.19
N GLU A 174 16.29 18.17 8.32
CA GLU A 174 16.81 18.61 9.62
C GLU A 174 18.05 17.80 10.04
N GLN A 175 17.97 16.48 9.92
CA GLN A 175 19.05 15.58 10.36
C GLN A 175 20.28 15.62 9.43
N ALA A 176 20.07 15.52 8.11
CA ALA A 176 21.15 15.32 7.14
C ALA A 176 21.74 16.63 6.61
N ILE A 177 20.91 17.65 6.39
CA ILE A 177 21.29 18.88 5.68
C ILE A 177 21.42 20.05 6.64
N GLY A 178 20.51 20.14 7.61
CA GLY A 178 20.30 21.33 8.44
C GLY A 178 19.69 22.50 7.66
N GLY A 179 19.07 23.42 8.34
CA GLY A 179 18.39 24.56 7.74
C GLY A 179 16.92 24.32 7.43
N SER A 180 16.33 25.15 6.60
CA SER A 180 14.89 25.04 6.28
C SER A 180 14.63 24.06 5.15
N ALA A 181 13.40 23.50 5.13
CA ALA A 181 12.96 22.63 4.04
C ALA A 181 13.02 23.32 2.65
N GLN A 182 12.80 24.63 2.60
CA GLN A 182 12.90 25.41 1.38
C GLN A 182 14.33 25.46 0.84
N ASP A 183 15.33 25.60 1.72
CA ASP A 183 16.75 25.68 1.35
C ASP A 183 17.30 24.34 0.89
N ALA A 184 16.61 23.25 1.16
CA ALA A 184 17.00 21.90 0.73
C ALA A 184 16.71 21.64 -0.75
N ILE A 185 15.74 22.34 -1.34
CA ILE A 185 15.37 22.14 -2.76
C ILE A 185 16.58 22.44 -3.66
N GLY A 186 16.86 21.51 -4.56
CA GLY A 186 17.97 21.58 -5.51
C GLY A 186 19.36 21.19 -4.93
N LYS A 187 19.46 20.98 -3.61
CA LYS A 187 20.70 20.46 -3.02
C LYS A 187 20.94 19.02 -3.41
N ALA A 188 22.21 18.68 -3.60
CA ALA A 188 22.67 17.33 -3.86
C ALA A 188 22.88 16.57 -2.54
N VAL A 189 22.35 15.37 -2.46
CA VAL A 189 22.58 14.42 -1.37
C VAL A 189 23.21 13.17 -1.96
N THR A 190 24.34 12.74 -1.41
CA THR A 190 25.00 11.51 -1.81
C THR A 190 24.73 10.43 -0.78
N LEU A 191 24.06 9.38 -1.22
CA LEU A 191 23.76 8.20 -0.41
C LEU A 191 24.70 7.06 -0.77
N THR A 192 25.19 6.36 0.24
CA THR A 192 25.86 5.06 0.08
C THR A 192 24.80 3.96 0.20
N ILE A 193 24.56 3.25 -0.90
CA ILE A 193 23.59 2.16 -1.00
C ILE A 193 24.34 0.93 -1.52
N ASN A 194 24.30 -0.18 -0.80
CA ASN A 194 25.00 -1.42 -1.17
C ASN A 194 26.48 -1.17 -1.55
N GLN A 195 27.17 -0.34 -0.77
CA GLN A 195 28.59 0.04 -0.97
C GLN A 195 28.86 0.92 -2.21
N ASN A 196 27.83 1.34 -2.92
CA ASN A 196 27.95 2.26 -4.05
C ASN A 196 27.43 3.65 -3.69
N LEU A 197 28.04 4.68 -4.26
CA LEU A 197 27.67 6.08 -4.05
C LEU A 197 26.70 6.53 -5.14
N TYR A 198 25.56 7.06 -4.72
CA TYR A 198 24.54 7.63 -5.61
C TYR A 198 24.21 9.05 -5.17
N THR A 199 24.29 10.00 -6.10
CA THR A 199 23.94 11.39 -5.83
C THR A 199 22.57 11.71 -6.40
N PHE A 200 21.69 12.25 -5.55
CA PHE A 200 20.35 12.69 -5.91
C PHE A 200 20.19 14.18 -5.61
N TYR A 201 19.33 14.85 -6.37
CA TYR A 201 18.95 16.24 -6.14
C TYR A 201 17.56 16.29 -5.51
N ILE A 202 17.44 17.01 -4.40
CA ILE A 202 16.15 17.15 -3.71
C ILE A 202 15.21 17.98 -4.57
N GLN A 203 14.10 17.39 -4.98
CA GLN A 203 13.05 18.01 -5.79
C GLN A 203 11.84 18.41 -4.97
N GLY A 204 11.53 17.65 -3.92
CA GLY A 204 10.43 17.91 -3.01
C GLY A 204 10.77 17.58 -1.57
N VAL A 205 10.18 18.34 -0.67
CA VAL A 205 10.24 18.08 0.78
C VAL A 205 8.82 17.93 1.28
N TYR A 206 8.52 16.77 1.86
CA TYR A 206 7.21 16.46 2.41
C TYR A 206 7.22 16.50 3.94
N LYS A 207 6.04 16.70 4.52
CA LYS A 207 5.85 16.70 5.97
C LYS A 207 6.04 15.29 6.52
N TYR A 208 6.86 15.14 7.56
CA TYR A 208 6.99 13.88 8.27
C TYR A 208 5.75 13.64 9.13
N THR A 209 5.17 12.46 8.98
CA THR A 209 4.11 11.95 9.87
C THR A 209 4.62 10.66 10.50
N GLU A 210 4.59 10.60 11.83
CA GLU A 210 4.92 9.36 12.53
C GLU A 210 3.86 8.30 12.20
N ASP A 211 4.30 7.14 11.75
CA ASP A 211 3.41 6.00 11.62
C ASP A 211 2.89 5.61 13.01
N SER A 212 1.57 5.45 13.12
CA SER A 212 0.90 5.08 14.38
C SER A 212 1.47 3.81 15.03
N TYR A 213 2.19 2.99 14.25
CA TYR A 213 2.83 1.78 14.71
C TYR A 213 4.16 2.05 15.45
N SER A 214 4.95 3.04 15.03
CA SER A 214 6.22 3.36 15.68
C SER A 214 6.01 4.07 17.03
N SER A 215 4.96 4.87 17.16
CA SER A 215 4.59 5.51 18.43
C SER A 215 4.10 4.52 19.49
N MET A 216 3.67 3.32 19.11
CA MET A 216 3.19 2.29 20.05
C MET A 216 4.32 1.48 20.71
N TYR A 217 5.53 1.48 20.14
CA TYR A 217 6.68 0.71 20.63
C TYR A 217 7.79 1.53 21.30
N GLY A 218 7.50 2.75 21.72
CA GLY A 218 8.45 3.61 22.45
C GLY A 218 9.30 4.43 21.49
N GLY A 219 9.07 5.73 21.49
CA GLY A 219 9.76 6.68 20.61
C GLY A 219 11.27 6.51 20.66
N SER A 220 11.85 6.31 19.48
CA SER A 220 13.28 6.48 19.28
C SER A 220 13.65 7.94 19.53
N ASP A 221 14.83 8.20 20.07
CA ASP A 221 15.38 9.54 20.16
C ASP A 221 15.30 10.24 18.81
N ASP A 222 14.96 11.52 18.83
CA ASP A 222 14.68 12.34 17.64
C ASP A 222 15.79 12.27 16.57
N ASP A 223 17.02 12.00 16.98
CA ASP A 223 18.21 11.86 16.11
C ASP A 223 18.33 10.48 15.43
N SER A 224 17.52 9.47 15.80
CA SER A 224 17.60 8.11 15.24
C SER A 224 16.43 7.75 14.32
N ILE A 225 15.54 8.71 14.02
CA ILE A 225 14.37 8.49 13.17
C ILE A 225 14.82 8.23 11.74
N GLN A 226 14.54 7.02 11.25
CA GLN A 226 14.74 6.66 9.86
C GLN A 226 13.52 7.09 9.05
N THR A 227 13.75 7.84 7.97
CA THR A 227 12.70 8.34 7.09
C THR A 227 12.81 7.80 5.69
N ASP A 228 11.73 7.85 4.93
CA ASP A 228 11.71 7.44 3.54
C ASP A 228 12.38 8.47 2.64
N PHE A 229 13.17 7.97 1.70
CA PHE A 229 13.83 8.70 0.64
C PHE A 229 13.29 8.17 -0.69
N TYR A 230 12.35 8.89 -1.29
CA TYR A 230 11.67 8.47 -2.51
C TYR A 230 12.41 8.92 -3.76
N ILE A 231 12.63 7.98 -4.67
CA ILE A 231 13.29 8.20 -5.98
C ILE A 231 12.40 7.67 -7.11
N PRO A 232 12.62 8.08 -8.37
CA PRO A 232 11.90 7.54 -9.50
C PRO A 232 12.02 6.02 -9.58
N LEU A 233 10.93 5.35 -9.95
CA LEU A 233 10.80 3.91 -9.92
C LEU A 233 11.80 3.18 -10.82
N ASP A 234 12.06 3.71 -12.01
CA ASP A 234 13.03 3.18 -12.97
C ASP A 234 14.47 3.29 -12.47
N VAL A 235 14.81 4.40 -11.80
CA VAL A 235 16.11 4.59 -11.16
C VAL A 235 16.29 3.59 -10.02
N ALA A 236 15.26 3.37 -9.21
CA ALA A 236 15.28 2.38 -8.15
C ALA A 236 15.48 0.96 -8.67
N LYS A 237 14.78 0.58 -9.74
CA LYS A 237 14.95 -0.71 -10.41
C LYS A 237 16.40 -0.89 -10.90
N ALA A 238 16.97 0.14 -11.51
CA ALA A 238 18.36 0.11 -11.99
C ALA A 238 19.35 -0.08 -10.83
N ILE A 239 19.16 0.59 -9.70
CA ILE A 239 20.02 0.45 -8.51
C ILE A 239 19.87 -0.94 -7.87
N ALA A 240 18.64 -1.43 -7.77
CA ALA A 240 18.34 -2.75 -7.20
C ALA A 240 18.75 -3.91 -8.13
N GLY A 241 19.11 -3.64 -9.38
CA GLY A 241 19.32 -4.68 -10.40
C GLY A 241 18.06 -5.48 -10.67
N ALA A 242 16.90 -4.86 -10.49
CA ALA A 242 15.60 -5.49 -10.75
C ALA A 242 15.28 -5.46 -12.24
N GLY A 243 14.55 -6.48 -12.70
CA GLY A 243 14.07 -6.57 -14.08
C GLY A 243 13.03 -5.50 -14.42
N ALA A 244 12.60 -5.49 -15.68
CA ALA A 244 11.61 -4.53 -16.16
C ALA A 244 10.23 -4.68 -15.50
N GLY A 245 9.86 -5.90 -15.07
CA GLY A 245 8.59 -6.20 -14.39
C GLY A 245 8.61 -5.91 -12.89
N TYR A 246 7.55 -6.38 -12.22
CA TYR A 246 7.32 -6.21 -10.79
C TYR A 246 7.09 -7.57 -10.13
N GLN A 247 7.75 -7.81 -9.01
CA GLN A 247 7.50 -9.01 -8.21
C GLN A 247 6.20 -8.87 -7.40
N SER A 248 5.88 -7.66 -6.99
CA SER A 248 4.66 -7.33 -6.27
C SER A 248 4.14 -5.95 -6.70
N ILE A 249 2.84 -5.84 -6.79
CA ILE A 249 2.12 -4.58 -7.02
C ILE A 249 0.98 -4.47 -6.01
N THR A 250 0.51 -3.26 -5.74
CA THR A 250 -0.68 -3.04 -4.93
C THR A 250 -1.78 -2.42 -5.80
N VAL A 251 -2.89 -3.13 -5.93
CA VAL A 251 -4.10 -2.62 -6.56
C VAL A 251 -4.96 -1.99 -5.47
N VAL A 252 -5.22 -0.70 -5.58
CA VAL A 252 -6.13 -0.01 -4.66
C VAL A 252 -7.51 0.00 -5.27
N ALA A 253 -8.43 -0.72 -4.62
CA ALA A 253 -9.80 -0.84 -5.08
C ALA A 253 -10.61 0.43 -4.76
N ASN A 254 -11.56 0.75 -5.64
CA ASN A 254 -12.55 1.78 -5.38
C ASN A 254 -13.62 1.23 -4.43
N GLY A 255 -13.47 1.46 -3.12
CA GLY A 255 -14.34 0.92 -2.08
C GLY A 255 -15.81 1.32 -2.20
N GLY A 256 -16.13 2.38 -2.95
CA GLY A 256 -17.53 2.74 -3.28
C GLY A 256 -18.14 1.93 -4.43
N ALA A 257 -17.30 1.26 -5.23
CA ALA A 257 -17.73 0.53 -6.43
C ALA A 257 -17.72 -0.99 -6.26
N VAL A 258 -16.91 -1.53 -5.33
CA VAL A 258 -16.73 -2.98 -5.16
C VAL A 258 -16.63 -3.39 -3.69
N ASN A 259 -17.04 -4.63 -3.42
CA ASN A 259 -16.65 -5.32 -2.20
C ASN A 259 -15.21 -5.82 -2.37
N VAL A 260 -14.29 -5.30 -1.56
CA VAL A 260 -12.85 -5.61 -1.66
C VAL A 260 -12.58 -7.10 -1.48
N THR A 261 -13.28 -7.76 -0.56
CA THR A 261 -13.12 -9.20 -0.29
C THR A 261 -13.45 -10.06 -1.51
N ASP A 262 -14.49 -9.70 -2.26
CA ASP A 262 -14.86 -10.41 -3.48
C ASP A 262 -13.93 -10.03 -4.65
N PHE A 263 -13.52 -8.77 -4.70
CA PHE A 263 -12.67 -8.27 -5.77
C PHE A 263 -11.24 -8.84 -5.72
N VAL A 264 -10.72 -9.21 -4.54
CA VAL A 264 -9.42 -9.90 -4.40
C VAL A 264 -9.35 -11.13 -5.28
N ASN A 265 -10.40 -11.96 -5.30
CA ASN A 265 -10.44 -13.17 -6.13
C ASN A 265 -10.39 -12.81 -7.62
N THR A 266 -11.17 -11.80 -8.04
CA THR A 266 -11.18 -11.31 -9.43
C THR A 266 -9.80 -10.82 -9.87
N VAL A 267 -9.12 -10.06 -9.01
CA VAL A 267 -7.74 -9.58 -9.24
C VAL A 267 -6.78 -10.76 -9.36
N GLY A 268 -6.87 -11.71 -8.42
CA GLY A 268 -6.03 -12.90 -8.42
C GLY A 268 -6.19 -13.74 -9.69
N ASP A 269 -7.43 -14.04 -10.07
CA ASP A 269 -7.76 -14.82 -11.27
C ASP A 269 -7.30 -14.12 -12.55
N PHE A 270 -7.47 -12.80 -12.65
CA PHE A 270 -7.02 -12.04 -13.81
C PHE A 270 -5.51 -12.19 -14.01
N PHE A 271 -4.71 -11.87 -13.00
CA PHE A 271 -3.26 -11.98 -13.13
C PHE A 271 -2.79 -13.43 -13.26
N ALA A 272 -3.39 -14.38 -12.54
CA ALA A 272 -3.06 -15.81 -12.66
C ALA A 272 -3.31 -16.36 -14.06
N SER A 273 -4.24 -15.77 -14.84
CA SER A 273 -4.51 -16.17 -16.21
C SER A 273 -3.28 -16.09 -17.13
N TYR A 274 -2.38 -15.14 -16.89
CA TYR A 274 -1.11 -15.01 -17.63
C TYR A 274 -0.09 -16.09 -17.28
N TYR A 275 -0.26 -16.76 -16.13
CA TYR A 275 0.66 -17.76 -15.60
C TYR A 275 0.19 -19.21 -15.81
N THR A 276 -0.84 -19.44 -16.63
CA THR A 276 -1.39 -20.77 -16.89
C THR A 276 -0.38 -21.73 -17.51
N ARG A 277 0.55 -21.19 -18.33
CA ARG A 277 1.61 -21.96 -19.00
C ARG A 277 2.95 -21.93 -18.26
N ASN A 278 3.01 -21.24 -17.13
CA ASN A 278 4.22 -21.20 -16.30
C ASN A 278 4.16 -22.36 -15.30
N ASP A 279 5.15 -23.26 -15.34
CA ASP A 279 5.17 -24.44 -14.47
C ASP A 279 5.65 -24.13 -13.05
N SER A 280 6.40 -23.04 -12.87
CA SER A 280 7.09 -22.75 -11.62
C SER A 280 6.44 -21.60 -10.82
N TRP A 281 5.86 -20.63 -11.52
CA TRP A 281 5.37 -19.39 -10.92
C TRP A 281 3.87 -19.18 -11.16
N THR A 282 3.23 -18.50 -10.23
CA THR A 282 1.85 -18.03 -10.31
C THR A 282 1.74 -16.69 -9.61
N VAL A 283 0.57 -16.09 -9.65
CA VAL A 283 0.27 -14.88 -8.91
C VAL A 283 -0.75 -15.19 -7.84
N SER A 284 -0.55 -14.63 -6.66
CA SER A 284 -1.53 -14.61 -5.57
C SER A 284 -1.95 -13.17 -5.27
N ALA A 285 -3.22 -12.99 -5.00
CA ALA A 285 -3.78 -11.73 -4.51
C ALA A 285 -4.27 -11.91 -3.06
N SER A 286 -4.00 -10.92 -2.23
CA SER A 286 -4.46 -10.88 -0.84
C SER A 286 -4.76 -9.46 -0.42
N SER A 287 -5.68 -9.28 0.52
CA SER A 287 -5.96 -8.00 1.14
C SER A 287 -6.10 -8.15 2.64
N LEU A 288 -5.88 -7.06 3.38
CA LEU A 288 -6.12 -7.06 4.81
C LEU A 288 -7.60 -7.37 5.13
N ALA A 289 -8.51 -6.89 4.30
CA ALA A 289 -9.95 -7.18 4.43
C ALA A 289 -10.30 -8.66 4.25
N SER A 290 -9.49 -9.43 3.52
CA SER A 290 -9.69 -10.87 3.33
C SER A 290 -9.19 -11.73 4.49
N LEU A 291 -8.47 -11.14 5.45
CA LEU A 291 -7.92 -11.81 6.63
C LEU A 291 -8.81 -11.66 7.87
N LEU A 292 -9.86 -10.84 7.78
CA LEU A 292 -10.84 -10.57 8.84
C LEU A 292 -12.14 -11.34 8.61
#